data_d7ca4ddd60f28abb6444adb0a6215561
#
_entry.id   d7ca4ddd60f28abb6444adb0a6215561
#
_cell.length_a   1.000
_cell.length_b   1.000
_cell.length_c   1.000
_cell.angle_alpha   90.00
_cell.angle_beta   90.00
_cell.angle_gamma   90.00
#
_symmetry.space_group_name_H-M   'P 1'
#
loop_
_entity.id
_entity.type
_entity.pdbx_description
1 polymer ?
#
loop_
_entity_poly.entity_id
_entity_poly.type
_entity_poly.pdbx_seq_one_letter_code
_entity_poly.pdbx_strand_id
1 'polypeptide(L)'
;MSQAKLKVRLLSMTPEALAVIYAAFRQCYSPGYVGDLWPKLVGGQVDPAEQALFVADVMESGHLSPVEHVSFTFAVEGVSRALTHQLVRHRLASYSQQSQRYVNESGFEYVLPPQIAKIPEARKLFEEFMDRTAETYGRLRELLQDHGRKGAKANEDARFVLPQAAESKIVLTMNCRSLLHFFALRCCERAQWEIRAMAKEMLAICLKRLPVVFQHAGARCIGLGYCPEGERFTCGRYPLQSTSFQSGE
;
A
#
# COMPACT_ATOMS: atom_id res chain seq x y z
N MET A 1 2.91 -9.53 25.92
CA MET A 1 3.15 -9.05 24.53
C MET A 1 2.53 -7.68 24.32
N SER A 2 3.04 -6.84 23.37
CA SER A 2 2.49 -5.50 23.08
C SER A 2 1.72 -5.49 21.75
N GLN A 3 0.71 -4.62 21.70
CA GLN A 3 -0.07 -4.39 20.49
C GLN A 3 0.66 -3.41 19.57
N ALA A 4 0.88 -3.81 18.33
CA ALA A 4 1.47 -2.98 17.29
C ALA A 4 0.50 -1.87 16.83
N LYS A 5 1.06 -0.75 16.38
CA LYS A 5 0.29 0.38 15.80
C LYS A 5 0.80 0.66 14.41
N LEU A 6 -0.13 0.77 13.47
CA LEU A 6 0.18 1.14 12.08
C LEU A 6 0.91 2.49 12.03
N LYS A 7 2.04 2.50 11.34
CA LYS A 7 2.74 3.72 10.93
C LYS A 7 3.15 3.61 9.48
N VAL A 8 2.91 4.66 8.72
CA VAL A 8 3.31 4.79 7.31
C VAL A 8 4.16 6.04 7.16
N ARG A 9 5.34 5.90 6.59
CA ARG A 9 6.26 7.02 6.34
C ARG A 9 6.73 6.99 4.88
N LEU A 10 6.66 8.12 4.21
CA LEU A 10 7.33 8.31 2.94
C LEU A 10 8.85 8.44 3.18
N LEU A 11 9.64 7.58 2.57
CA LEU A 11 11.09 7.64 2.59
C LEU A 11 11.64 8.48 1.43
N SER A 12 11.06 8.28 0.25
CA SER A 12 11.53 8.94 -0.98
C SER A 12 10.42 8.97 -2.01
N MET A 13 10.47 9.95 -2.90
CA MET A 13 9.74 9.97 -4.16
C MET A 13 10.67 10.50 -5.27
N THR A 14 10.36 10.21 -6.51
CA THR A 14 11.08 10.76 -7.66
C THR A 14 11.15 12.29 -7.54
N PRO A 15 12.37 12.89 -7.56
CA PRO A 15 12.51 14.35 -7.56
C PRO A 15 11.82 14.97 -8.78
N GLU A 16 11.40 16.23 -8.65
CA GLU A 16 10.75 16.98 -9.75
C GLU A 16 9.61 16.21 -10.42
N ALA A 17 8.82 15.48 -9.63
CA ALA A 17 7.82 14.51 -10.08
C ALA A 17 6.84 15.08 -11.10
N LEU A 18 6.36 16.31 -10.90
CA LEU A 18 5.46 16.97 -11.84
C LEU A 18 6.15 17.24 -13.17
N ALA A 19 7.37 17.77 -13.15
CA ALA A 19 8.15 18.05 -14.34
C ALA A 19 8.49 16.76 -15.11
N VAL A 20 8.79 15.67 -14.41
CA VAL A 20 9.04 14.34 -15.01
C VAL A 20 7.80 13.85 -15.77
N ILE A 21 6.61 13.90 -15.14
CA ILE A 21 5.35 13.49 -15.78
C ILE A 21 5.04 14.39 -16.97
N TYR A 22 5.14 15.70 -16.80
CA TYR A 22 4.92 16.67 -17.87
C TYR A 22 5.85 16.40 -19.07
N ALA A 23 7.15 16.24 -18.83
CA ALA A 23 8.14 15.92 -19.86
C ALA A 23 7.78 14.62 -20.59
N ALA A 24 7.42 13.57 -19.87
CA ALA A 24 7.03 12.29 -20.46
C ALA A 24 5.77 12.42 -21.35
N PHE A 25 4.76 13.16 -20.93
CA PHE A 25 3.60 13.47 -21.77
C PHE A 25 3.99 14.29 -23.00
N ARG A 26 4.79 15.34 -22.83
CA ARG A 26 5.24 16.18 -23.95
C ARG A 26 6.02 15.39 -25.00
N GLN A 27 6.84 14.43 -24.59
CA GLN A 27 7.55 13.57 -25.55
C GLN A 27 6.61 12.73 -26.41
N CYS A 28 5.45 12.34 -25.89
CA CYS A 28 4.46 11.57 -26.66
C CYS A 28 3.76 12.41 -27.75
N TYR A 29 3.66 13.73 -27.55
CA TYR A 29 2.87 14.62 -28.42
C TYR A 29 3.68 15.70 -29.13
N SER A 30 5.00 15.70 -28.99
CA SER A 30 5.88 16.70 -29.58
C SER A 30 6.99 16.06 -30.43
N PRO A 31 7.30 16.58 -31.61
CA PRO A 31 8.44 16.11 -32.40
C PRO A 31 9.79 16.53 -31.78
N GLY A 32 9.77 17.51 -30.88
CA GLY A 32 10.99 18.01 -30.23
C GLY A 32 11.50 17.05 -29.14
N TYR A 33 12.81 17.06 -28.94
CA TYR A 33 13.45 16.30 -27.89
C TYR A 33 13.19 16.96 -26.53
N VAL A 34 12.53 16.25 -25.61
CA VAL A 34 12.13 16.79 -24.31
C VAL A 34 13.31 17.12 -23.40
N GLY A 35 14.49 16.53 -23.64
CA GLY A 35 15.71 16.89 -22.91
C GLY A 35 16.09 18.36 -23.07
N ASP A 36 15.78 19.02 -24.20
CA ASP A 36 16.00 20.46 -24.40
C ASP A 36 14.99 21.31 -23.60
N LEU A 37 13.83 20.74 -23.27
CA LEU A 37 12.81 21.39 -22.43
C LEU A 37 13.11 21.24 -20.93
N TRP A 38 13.82 20.18 -20.54
CA TRP A 38 14.05 19.82 -19.14
C TRP A 38 14.65 20.97 -18.29
N PRO A 39 15.70 21.70 -18.71
CA PRO A 39 16.23 22.82 -17.94
C PRO A 39 15.19 23.93 -17.68
N LYS A 40 14.25 24.13 -18.61
CA LYS A 40 13.19 25.13 -18.50
C LYS A 40 12.12 24.72 -17.48
N LEU A 41 11.81 23.41 -17.42
CA LEU A 41 10.86 22.84 -16.47
C LEU A 41 11.37 22.98 -15.05
N VAL A 42 12.59 22.50 -14.79
CA VAL A 42 13.17 22.54 -13.43
C VAL A 42 13.63 23.95 -13.04
N GLY A 43 13.95 24.81 -13.99
CA GLY A 43 14.29 26.23 -13.79
C GLY A 43 13.09 27.15 -13.60
N GLY A 44 11.85 26.61 -13.61
CA GLY A 44 10.63 27.37 -13.38
C GLY A 44 10.22 28.30 -14.53
N GLN A 45 10.79 28.14 -15.74
CA GLN A 45 10.40 28.91 -16.93
C GLN A 45 9.05 28.43 -17.52
N VAL A 46 8.59 27.24 -17.14
CA VAL A 46 7.23 26.77 -17.37
C VAL A 46 6.56 26.71 -16.00
N ASP A 47 5.48 27.44 -15.84
CA ASP A 47 4.76 27.55 -14.54
C ASP A 47 4.33 26.15 -14.06
N PRO A 48 4.62 25.76 -12.82
CA PRO A 48 4.11 24.53 -12.24
C PRO A 48 2.58 24.37 -12.30
N ALA A 49 1.83 25.47 -12.26
CA ALA A 49 0.37 25.43 -12.42
C ALA A 49 -0.02 25.04 -13.88
N GLU A 50 0.68 25.58 -14.88
CA GLU A 50 0.50 25.16 -16.28
C GLU A 50 0.86 23.69 -16.48
N GLN A 51 1.98 23.23 -15.89
CA GLN A 51 2.36 21.83 -15.94
C GLN A 51 1.25 20.94 -15.34
N ALA A 52 0.69 21.33 -14.19
CA ALA A 52 -0.35 20.57 -13.50
C ALA A 52 -1.65 20.51 -14.31
N LEU A 53 -2.08 21.61 -14.90
CA LEU A 53 -3.27 21.64 -15.77
C LEU A 53 -3.11 20.71 -16.97
N PHE A 54 -1.98 20.80 -17.68
CA PHE A 54 -1.71 19.91 -18.80
C PHE A 54 -1.68 18.42 -18.41
N VAL A 55 -1.05 18.09 -17.29
CA VAL A 55 -1.01 16.71 -16.77
C VAL A 55 -2.42 16.22 -16.42
N ALA A 56 -3.25 17.06 -15.79
CA ALA A 56 -4.63 16.72 -15.46
C ALA A 56 -5.45 16.40 -16.73
N ASP A 57 -5.43 17.29 -17.72
CA ASP A 57 -6.17 17.13 -18.98
C ASP A 57 -5.80 15.83 -19.71
N VAL A 58 -4.49 15.52 -19.80
CA VAL A 58 -4.06 14.30 -20.49
C VAL A 58 -4.40 13.04 -19.69
N MET A 59 -4.35 13.10 -18.35
CA MET A 59 -4.78 11.99 -17.50
C MET A 59 -6.29 11.71 -17.64
N GLU A 60 -7.13 12.73 -17.81
CA GLU A 60 -8.57 12.57 -18.03
C GLU A 60 -8.89 11.80 -19.31
N SER A 61 -8.04 11.92 -20.35
CA SER A 61 -8.17 11.13 -21.58
C SER A 61 -7.86 9.64 -21.39
N GLY A 62 -7.43 9.21 -20.19
CA GLY A 62 -7.03 7.83 -19.86
C GLY A 62 -5.59 7.48 -20.22
N HIS A 63 -4.79 8.43 -20.73
CA HIS A 63 -3.39 8.20 -21.05
C HIS A 63 -2.54 8.25 -19.78
N LEU A 64 -2.32 7.11 -19.12
CA LEU A 64 -1.66 7.01 -17.82
C LEU A 64 -0.21 6.48 -17.87
N SER A 65 0.34 6.14 -19.05
CA SER A 65 1.70 5.60 -19.11
C SER A 65 2.77 6.58 -18.58
N PRO A 66 2.69 7.91 -18.80
CA PRO A 66 3.70 8.85 -18.31
C PRO A 66 3.78 8.96 -16.78
N VAL A 67 2.72 8.66 -16.04
CA VAL A 67 2.78 8.68 -14.57
C VAL A 67 3.57 7.49 -13.99
N GLU A 68 3.91 6.49 -14.81
CA GLU A 68 4.74 5.35 -14.40
C GLU A 68 6.21 5.74 -14.10
N HIS A 69 6.68 6.88 -14.64
CA HIS A 69 8.04 7.39 -14.40
C HIS A 69 8.26 7.94 -12.99
N VAL A 70 7.20 8.17 -12.23
CA VAL A 70 7.28 8.65 -10.84
C VAL A 70 6.96 7.55 -9.86
N SER A 71 7.87 7.32 -8.91
CA SER A 71 7.76 6.30 -7.88
C SER A 71 7.78 6.89 -6.48
N PHE A 72 7.12 6.20 -5.55
CA PHE A 72 7.12 6.49 -4.12
C PHE A 72 7.65 5.28 -3.36
N THR A 73 8.52 5.52 -2.39
CA THR A 73 9.06 4.51 -1.48
C THR A 73 8.55 4.79 -0.07
N PHE A 74 7.84 3.82 0.51
CA PHE A 74 7.29 3.90 1.86
C PHE A 74 7.97 2.92 2.80
N ALA A 75 8.15 3.31 4.06
CA ALA A 75 8.36 2.41 5.17
C ALA A 75 7.04 2.25 5.93
N VAL A 76 6.68 1.01 6.24
CA VAL A 76 5.47 0.65 6.97
C VAL A 76 5.84 -0.28 8.12
N GLU A 77 5.34 0.01 9.31
CA GLU A 77 5.41 -0.86 10.48
C GLU A 77 4.04 -1.00 11.14
N GLY A 78 3.93 -1.94 12.05
CA GLY A 78 2.67 -2.19 12.77
C GLY A 78 1.62 -2.86 11.89
N VAL A 79 2.04 -3.66 10.92
CA VAL A 79 1.18 -4.46 10.05
C VAL A 79 1.38 -5.95 10.28
N SER A 80 0.31 -6.72 10.15
CA SER A 80 0.35 -8.16 10.36
C SER A 80 0.95 -8.93 9.16
N ARG A 81 1.42 -10.14 9.43
CA ARG A 81 1.77 -11.09 8.36
C ARG A 81 0.58 -11.36 7.44
N ALA A 82 -0.64 -11.38 7.97
CA ALA A 82 -1.87 -11.52 7.18
C ALA A 82 -2.02 -10.39 6.14
N LEU A 83 -1.71 -9.14 6.52
CA LEU A 83 -1.70 -8.01 5.59
C LEU A 83 -0.63 -8.18 4.53
N THR A 84 0.61 -8.52 4.93
CA THR A 84 1.71 -8.59 3.97
C THR A 84 1.49 -9.65 2.89
N HIS A 85 0.79 -10.76 3.20
CA HIS A 85 0.39 -11.78 2.21
C HIS A 85 -0.59 -11.23 1.16
N GLN A 86 -1.41 -10.22 1.51
CA GLN A 86 -2.26 -9.54 0.54
C GLN A 86 -1.48 -8.48 -0.25
N LEU A 87 -0.57 -7.78 0.43
CA LEU A 87 0.20 -6.68 -0.16
C LEU A 87 1.12 -7.16 -1.29
N VAL A 88 1.85 -8.25 -1.10
CA VAL A 88 2.78 -8.81 -2.10
C VAL A 88 2.10 -9.39 -3.35
N ARG A 89 0.77 -9.46 -3.36
CA ARG A 89 0.01 -9.83 -4.57
C ARG A 89 -0.05 -8.68 -5.60
N HIS A 90 0.28 -7.46 -5.21
CA HIS A 90 0.49 -6.33 -6.11
C HIS A 90 1.90 -6.42 -6.69
N ARG A 91 2.04 -7.05 -7.87
CA ARG A 91 3.35 -7.48 -8.43
C ARG A 91 4.19 -6.34 -9.02
N LEU A 92 3.57 -5.26 -9.48
CA LEU A 92 4.30 -4.10 -10.02
C LEU A 92 4.79 -3.20 -8.87
N ALA A 93 5.61 -3.78 -8.00
CA ALA A 93 6.16 -3.14 -6.83
C ALA A 93 7.44 -3.85 -6.39
N SER A 94 8.29 -3.15 -5.63
CA SER A 94 9.44 -3.72 -4.93
C SER A 94 9.13 -3.80 -3.44
N TYR A 95 9.53 -4.89 -2.79
CA TYR A 95 9.28 -5.15 -1.39
C TYR A 95 10.54 -5.61 -0.66
N SER A 96 10.81 -5.02 0.51
CA SER A 96 11.80 -5.49 1.47
C SER A 96 11.11 -5.64 2.82
N GLN A 97 10.87 -6.87 3.24
CA GLN A 97 10.14 -7.20 4.46
C GLN A 97 11.08 -7.74 5.52
N GLN A 98 10.83 -7.39 6.80
CA GLN A 98 11.54 -7.97 7.94
C GLN A 98 11.49 -9.50 7.89
N SER A 99 12.66 -10.10 7.97
CA SER A 99 12.81 -11.54 7.88
C SER A 99 12.71 -12.19 9.26
N GLN A 100 11.70 -13.00 9.48
CA GLN A 100 11.57 -13.85 10.67
C GLN A 100 12.65 -14.95 10.77
N ARG A 101 13.51 -15.08 9.76
CA ARG A 101 14.68 -15.96 9.79
C ARG A 101 15.85 -15.29 10.47
N TYR A 102 16.11 -14.03 10.16
CA TYR A 102 17.28 -13.29 10.68
C TYR A 102 16.97 -12.54 11.96
N VAL A 103 15.74 -12.10 12.16
CA VAL A 103 15.30 -11.41 13.36
C VAL A 103 14.76 -12.42 14.36
N ASN A 104 15.14 -12.25 15.63
CA ASN A 104 14.60 -13.03 16.74
C ASN A 104 13.24 -12.45 17.14
N GLU A 105 12.21 -13.26 17.08
CA GLU A 105 10.81 -12.88 17.33
C GLU A 105 10.34 -13.28 18.76
N SER A 106 11.25 -13.51 19.72
CA SER A 106 10.86 -13.90 21.09
C SER A 106 9.98 -12.85 21.80
N GLY A 107 10.04 -11.61 21.35
CA GLY A 107 9.23 -10.51 21.87
C GLY A 107 8.40 -9.84 20.78
N PHE A 108 7.85 -10.59 19.79
CA PHE A 108 7.11 -10.01 18.69
C PHE A 108 5.90 -9.19 19.18
N GLU A 109 5.59 -8.11 18.50
CA GLU A 109 4.34 -7.39 18.67
C GLU A 109 3.24 -8.05 17.81
N TYR A 110 1.98 -7.75 18.10
CA TYR A 110 0.86 -8.32 17.33
C TYR A 110 -0.16 -7.25 16.94
N VAL A 111 -0.84 -7.49 15.85
CA VAL A 111 -1.96 -6.68 15.39
C VAL A 111 -3.26 -7.27 15.91
N LEU A 112 -3.99 -6.50 16.72
CA LEU A 112 -5.28 -6.91 17.28
C LEU A 112 -6.42 -6.50 16.34
N PRO A 113 -7.19 -7.46 15.78
CA PRO A 113 -8.33 -7.13 14.92
C PRO A 113 -9.40 -6.33 15.68
N PRO A 114 -9.95 -5.23 15.09
CA PRO A 114 -10.89 -4.36 15.79
C PRO A 114 -12.17 -5.05 16.30
N GLN A 115 -12.63 -6.10 15.63
CA GLN A 115 -13.82 -6.83 16.09
C GLN A 115 -13.51 -7.74 17.28
N ILE A 116 -12.32 -8.31 17.33
CA ILE A 116 -11.85 -9.06 18.51
C ILE A 116 -11.68 -8.10 19.69
N ALA A 117 -11.11 -6.92 19.45
CA ALA A 117 -10.89 -5.90 20.49
C ALA A 117 -12.18 -5.43 21.18
N LYS A 118 -13.33 -5.47 20.46
CA LYS A 118 -14.65 -5.03 21.00
C LYS A 118 -15.32 -6.04 21.94
N ILE A 119 -14.89 -7.29 21.91
CA ILE A 119 -15.48 -8.38 22.70
C ILE A 119 -14.46 -8.76 23.78
N PRO A 120 -14.70 -8.41 25.07
CA PRO A 120 -13.71 -8.61 26.14
C PRO A 120 -13.18 -10.05 26.23
N GLU A 121 -14.06 -11.03 26.13
CA GLU A 121 -13.70 -12.45 26.22
C GLU A 121 -12.85 -12.89 25.01
N ALA A 122 -13.19 -12.42 23.80
CA ALA A 122 -12.42 -12.72 22.60
C ALA A 122 -11.05 -12.05 22.63
N ARG A 123 -10.99 -10.82 23.13
CA ARG A 123 -9.73 -10.10 23.33
C ARG A 123 -8.82 -10.83 24.30
N LYS A 124 -9.35 -11.23 25.45
CA LYS A 124 -8.61 -11.98 26.47
C LYS A 124 -8.04 -13.28 25.90
N LEU A 125 -8.88 -14.08 25.24
CA LEU A 125 -8.46 -15.33 24.60
C LEU A 125 -7.36 -15.10 23.55
N PHE A 126 -7.48 -14.02 22.76
CA PHE A 126 -6.50 -13.68 21.76
C PHE A 126 -5.15 -13.28 22.38
N GLU A 127 -5.15 -12.43 23.39
CA GLU A 127 -3.96 -11.96 24.09
C GLU A 127 -3.25 -13.12 24.81
N GLU A 128 -3.98 -14.00 25.51
CA GLU A 128 -3.44 -15.21 26.13
C GLU A 128 -2.78 -16.15 25.11
N PHE A 129 -3.37 -16.27 23.92
CA PHE A 129 -2.78 -17.07 22.85
C PHE A 129 -1.50 -16.44 22.30
N MET A 130 -1.42 -15.10 22.17
CA MET A 130 -0.20 -14.41 21.74
C MET A 130 0.92 -14.62 22.75
N ASP A 131 0.66 -14.49 24.04
CA ASP A 131 1.65 -14.71 25.11
C ASP A 131 2.16 -16.16 25.10
N ARG A 132 1.27 -17.15 25.04
CA ARG A 132 1.65 -18.57 24.92
C ARG A 132 2.48 -18.85 23.66
N THR A 133 2.15 -18.19 22.56
CA THR A 133 2.91 -18.37 21.30
C THR A 133 4.32 -17.82 21.44
N ALA A 134 4.50 -16.67 22.08
CA ALA A 134 5.81 -16.10 22.34
C ALA A 134 6.68 -17.01 23.23
N GLU A 135 6.11 -17.56 24.30
CA GLU A 135 6.76 -18.54 25.16
C GLU A 135 7.16 -19.80 24.38
N THR A 136 6.24 -20.33 23.57
CA THR A 136 6.49 -21.51 22.75
C THR A 136 7.61 -21.26 21.73
N TYR A 137 7.60 -20.12 21.06
CA TYR A 137 8.67 -19.73 20.12
C TYR A 137 10.02 -19.66 20.81
N GLY A 138 10.08 -18.98 21.98
CA GLY A 138 11.32 -18.88 22.78
C GLY A 138 11.84 -20.25 23.17
N ARG A 139 10.97 -21.13 23.68
CA ARG A 139 11.35 -22.48 24.11
C ARG A 139 11.81 -23.38 22.96
N LEU A 140 11.13 -23.32 21.82
CA LEU A 140 11.57 -24.05 20.60
C LEU A 140 12.95 -23.57 20.14
N ARG A 141 13.17 -22.25 20.14
CA ARG A 141 14.44 -21.67 19.75
C ARG A 141 15.60 -22.09 20.67
N GLU A 142 15.38 -22.12 21.99
CA GLU A 142 16.35 -22.62 22.99
C GLU A 142 16.69 -24.10 22.72
N LEU A 143 15.68 -24.97 22.63
CA LEU A 143 15.87 -26.39 22.38
C LEU A 143 16.63 -26.63 21.06
N LEU A 144 16.31 -25.89 20.00
CA LEU A 144 17.02 -25.98 18.73
C LEU A 144 18.50 -25.57 18.86
N GLN A 145 18.77 -24.53 19.65
CA GLN A 145 20.16 -24.08 19.90
C GLN A 145 20.97 -25.12 20.71
N ASP A 146 20.36 -25.72 21.72
CA ASP A 146 20.96 -26.78 22.52
C ASP A 146 21.32 -28.02 21.69
N HIS A 147 20.55 -28.25 20.60
CA HIS A 147 20.79 -29.31 19.63
C HIS A 147 21.59 -28.86 18.40
N GLY A 148 22.34 -27.76 18.52
CA GLY A 148 23.31 -27.31 17.50
C GLY A 148 22.75 -26.42 16.38
N ARG A 149 21.44 -26.11 16.35
CA ARG A 149 20.86 -25.17 15.38
C ARG A 149 20.89 -23.75 15.92
N LYS A 150 21.99 -23.03 15.66
CA LYS A 150 22.22 -21.68 16.23
C LYS A 150 21.77 -20.54 15.31
N GLY A 151 21.47 -19.40 15.92
CA GLY A 151 21.19 -18.14 15.22
C GLY A 151 20.00 -18.23 14.25
N ALA A 152 20.22 -17.80 13.00
CA ALA A 152 19.18 -17.78 11.97
C ALA A 152 18.57 -19.17 11.68
N LYS A 153 19.32 -20.26 11.87
CA LYS A 153 18.80 -21.63 11.67
C LYS A 153 17.79 -22.03 12.75
N ALA A 154 17.99 -21.59 14.00
CA ALA A 154 16.99 -21.80 15.06
C ALA A 154 15.72 -20.96 14.81
N ASN A 155 15.89 -19.69 14.43
CA ASN A 155 14.75 -18.82 14.11
C ASN A 155 13.94 -19.35 12.91
N GLU A 156 14.64 -19.86 11.88
CA GLU A 156 14.03 -20.41 10.65
C GLU A 156 13.01 -21.51 10.95
N ASP A 157 13.31 -22.37 11.92
CA ASP A 157 12.43 -23.48 12.31
C ASP A 157 11.41 -23.01 13.37
N ALA A 158 11.84 -22.27 14.38
CA ALA A 158 10.95 -21.80 15.46
C ALA A 158 9.81 -20.90 14.96
N ARG A 159 10.03 -20.09 13.91
CA ARG A 159 9.03 -19.16 13.35
C ARG A 159 7.75 -19.84 12.83
N PHE A 160 7.74 -21.15 12.65
CA PHE A 160 6.55 -21.86 12.17
C PHE A 160 5.39 -21.82 13.17
N VAL A 161 5.64 -21.49 14.44
CA VAL A 161 4.57 -21.29 15.42
C VAL A 161 4.05 -19.88 15.48
N LEU A 162 4.68 -18.90 14.79
CA LEU A 162 4.24 -17.51 14.84
C LEU A 162 2.88 -17.34 14.16
N PRO A 163 1.97 -16.55 14.76
CA PRO A 163 0.62 -16.36 14.25
C PRO A 163 0.60 -15.38 13.08
N GLN A 164 -0.46 -15.42 12.28
CA GLN A 164 -0.72 -14.43 11.21
C GLN A 164 -0.84 -13.00 11.75
N ALA A 165 -1.16 -12.85 13.03
CA ALA A 165 -1.24 -11.57 13.71
C ALA A 165 0.12 -10.99 14.10
N ALA A 166 1.22 -11.78 14.02
CA ALA A 166 2.56 -11.26 14.28
C ALA A 166 2.87 -10.05 13.42
N GLU A 167 3.39 -9.00 14.07
CA GLU A 167 3.78 -7.74 13.42
C GLU A 167 4.91 -7.95 12.43
N SER A 168 4.95 -7.12 11.42
CA SER A 168 6.03 -7.08 10.43
C SER A 168 6.29 -5.64 9.98
N LYS A 169 7.53 -5.42 9.55
CA LYS A 169 7.96 -4.15 8.95
C LYS A 169 8.30 -4.37 7.50
N ILE A 170 7.92 -3.42 6.64
CA ILE A 170 8.12 -3.55 5.20
C ILE A 170 8.45 -2.21 4.57
N VAL A 171 9.44 -2.20 3.69
CA VAL A 171 9.66 -1.12 2.74
C VAL A 171 9.07 -1.54 1.41
N LEU A 172 8.32 -0.64 0.78
CA LEU A 172 7.74 -0.89 -0.55
C LEU A 172 7.94 0.31 -1.47
N THR A 173 8.17 0.02 -2.74
CA THR A 173 8.25 1.04 -3.81
C THR A 173 7.24 0.70 -4.89
N MET A 174 6.42 1.69 -5.24
CA MET A 174 5.46 1.61 -6.35
C MET A 174 5.52 2.89 -7.18
N ASN A 175 5.34 2.77 -8.50
CA ASN A 175 5.12 3.94 -9.33
C ASN A 175 3.68 4.46 -9.19
N CYS A 176 3.41 5.69 -9.68
CA CYS A 176 2.10 6.31 -9.53
C CYS A 176 0.96 5.49 -10.13
N ARG A 177 1.16 4.86 -11.28
CA ARG A 177 0.11 4.03 -11.90
C ARG A 177 -0.23 2.80 -11.06
N SER A 178 0.80 2.14 -10.51
CA SER A 178 0.61 1.02 -9.58
C SER A 178 -0.08 1.47 -8.29
N LEU A 179 0.25 2.66 -7.77
CA LEU A 179 -0.41 3.24 -6.60
C LEU A 179 -1.88 3.57 -6.87
N LEU A 180 -2.21 4.16 -8.02
CA LEU A 180 -3.61 4.40 -8.42
C LEU A 180 -4.41 3.10 -8.44
N HIS A 181 -3.87 2.03 -9.03
CA HIS A 181 -4.49 0.72 -9.03
C HIS A 181 -4.60 0.12 -7.61
N PHE A 182 -3.56 0.24 -6.80
CA PHE A 182 -3.56 -0.22 -5.41
C PHE A 182 -4.66 0.47 -4.60
N PHE A 183 -4.78 1.80 -4.69
CA PHE A 183 -5.80 2.56 -3.99
C PHE A 183 -7.21 2.23 -4.48
N ALA A 184 -7.40 2.04 -5.79
CA ALA A 184 -8.68 1.63 -6.37
C ALA A 184 -9.21 0.32 -5.75
N LEU A 185 -8.32 -0.62 -5.45
CA LEU A 185 -8.67 -1.91 -4.84
C LEU A 185 -8.71 -1.85 -3.31
N ARG A 186 -7.75 -1.16 -2.67
CA ARG A 186 -7.52 -1.28 -1.22
C ARG A 186 -8.15 -0.18 -0.39
N CYS A 187 -8.54 0.96 -0.97
CA CYS A 187 -9.35 1.97 -0.28
C CYS A 187 -10.85 1.65 -0.26
N CYS A 188 -11.31 0.63 -1.01
CA CYS A 188 -12.71 0.18 -1.00
C CYS A 188 -13.09 -0.47 0.33
N GLU A 189 -14.34 -0.30 0.78
CA GLU A 189 -14.84 -0.93 2.02
C GLU A 189 -14.85 -2.48 1.96
N ARG A 190 -14.80 -3.08 0.79
CA ARG A 190 -14.61 -4.52 0.60
C ARG A 190 -13.20 -5.02 0.93
N ALA A 191 -12.21 -4.14 0.91
CA ALA A 191 -10.86 -4.51 1.31
C ALA A 191 -10.83 -4.84 2.81
N GLN A 192 -9.99 -5.80 3.18
CA GLN A 192 -9.78 -6.13 4.58
C GLN A 192 -9.34 -4.86 5.35
N TRP A 193 -9.85 -4.69 6.56
CA TRP A 193 -9.74 -3.44 7.34
C TRP A 193 -8.31 -2.91 7.48
N GLU A 194 -7.34 -3.81 7.66
CA GLU A 194 -5.95 -3.44 7.95
C GLU A 194 -5.24 -2.90 6.71
N ILE A 195 -5.28 -3.63 5.58
CA ILE A 195 -4.69 -3.14 4.32
C ILE A 195 -5.42 -1.89 3.82
N ARG A 196 -6.72 -1.75 4.13
CA ARG A 196 -7.49 -0.54 3.81
C ARG A 196 -7.00 0.66 4.63
N ALA A 197 -6.72 0.47 5.92
CA ALA A 197 -6.16 1.53 6.77
C ALA A 197 -4.78 1.97 6.23
N MET A 198 -3.89 1.03 5.95
CA MET A 198 -2.59 1.31 5.35
C MET A 198 -2.72 2.05 4.01
N ALA A 199 -3.60 1.61 3.12
CA ALA A 199 -3.81 2.25 1.83
C ALA A 199 -4.32 3.69 1.96
N LYS A 200 -5.20 3.97 2.94
CA LYS A 200 -5.68 5.34 3.22
C LYS A 200 -4.57 6.26 3.73
N GLU A 201 -3.69 5.78 4.60
CA GLU A 201 -2.51 6.55 5.05
C GLU A 201 -1.55 6.84 3.90
N MET A 202 -1.26 5.85 3.06
CA MET A 202 -0.42 6.04 1.87
C MET A 202 -1.05 7.04 0.90
N LEU A 203 -2.36 6.95 0.65
CA LEU A 203 -3.07 7.88 -0.24
C LEU A 203 -3.03 9.31 0.29
N ALA A 204 -3.20 9.52 1.59
CA ALA A 204 -3.10 10.85 2.20
C ALA A 204 -1.72 11.49 1.98
N ILE A 205 -0.66 10.70 2.05
CA ILE A 205 0.70 11.15 1.76
C ILE A 205 0.85 11.51 0.27
N CYS A 206 0.36 10.65 -0.63
CA CYS A 206 0.43 10.86 -2.08
C CYS A 206 -0.34 12.12 -2.50
N LEU A 207 -1.55 12.33 -1.97
CA LEU A 207 -2.37 13.52 -2.20
C LEU A 207 -1.63 14.81 -1.81
N LYS A 208 -0.93 14.80 -0.68
CA LYS A 208 -0.16 15.95 -0.23
C LYS A 208 1.06 16.24 -1.11
N ARG A 209 1.67 15.20 -1.69
CA ARG A 209 2.93 15.32 -2.44
C ARG A 209 2.75 15.55 -3.93
N LEU A 210 1.71 14.99 -4.53
CA LEU A 210 1.45 15.08 -5.97
C LEU A 210 -0.06 15.08 -6.23
N PRO A 211 -0.76 16.16 -5.82
CA PRO A 211 -2.23 16.24 -5.86
C PRO A 211 -2.79 16.02 -7.27
N VAL A 212 -2.17 16.55 -8.30
CA VAL A 212 -2.64 16.43 -9.69
C VAL A 212 -2.84 14.97 -10.13
N VAL A 213 -2.03 14.04 -9.63
CA VAL A 213 -2.15 12.62 -9.97
C VAL A 213 -3.17 11.92 -9.08
N PHE A 214 -3.29 12.32 -7.80
CA PHE A 214 -4.03 11.54 -6.80
C PHE A 214 -5.35 12.18 -6.35
N GLN A 215 -5.73 13.38 -6.82
CA GLN A 215 -6.95 14.08 -6.37
C GLN A 215 -8.25 13.26 -6.56
N HIS A 216 -8.30 12.39 -7.54
CA HIS A 216 -9.43 11.48 -7.80
C HIS A 216 -9.11 10.02 -7.45
N ALA A 217 -7.96 9.77 -6.78
CA ALA A 217 -7.56 8.43 -6.37
C ALA A 217 -8.34 7.96 -5.13
N GLY A 218 -8.48 6.66 -5.00
CA GLY A 218 -9.21 6.02 -3.91
C GLY A 218 -10.00 4.83 -4.40
N ALA A 219 -11.06 4.45 -3.68
CA ALA A 219 -11.96 3.39 -4.14
C ALA A 219 -12.53 3.72 -5.53
N ARG A 220 -12.71 2.72 -6.39
CA ARG A 220 -13.14 2.91 -7.78
C ARG A 220 -14.39 3.79 -7.92
N CYS A 221 -15.32 3.67 -6.96
CA CYS A 221 -16.55 4.46 -6.95
C CYS A 221 -16.33 5.98 -6.83
N ILE A 222 -15.18 6.43 -6.31
CA ILE A 222 -14.86 7.87 -6.20
C ILE A 222 -14.70 8.48 -7.60
N GLY A 223 -13.91 7.85 -8.46
CA GLY A 223 -13.71 8.34 -9.82
C GLY A 223 -14.88 8.06 -10.76
N LEU A 224 -15.67 7.00 -10.49
CA LEU A 224 -16.79 6.59 -11.36
C LEU A 224 -18.11 7.28 -11.01
N GLY A 225 -18.28 7.82 -9.79
CA GLY A 225 -19.55 8.34 -9.30
C GLY A 225 -20.61 7.25 -8.98
N TYR A 226 -20.30 5.99 -9.22
CA TYR A 226 -21.17 4.83 -8.93
C TYR A 226 -20.36 3.65 -8.40
N CYS A 227 -21.02 2.67 -7.74
CA CYS A 227 -20.39 1.46 -7.24
C CYS A 227 -20.28 0.40 -8.35
N PRO A 228 -19.07 0.02 -8.80
CA PRO A 228 -18.90 -0.99 -9.86
C PRO A 228 -18.96 -2.43 -9.34
N GLU A 229 -19.19 -2.63 -8.04
CA GLU A 229 -19.11 -3.95 -7.39
C GLU A 229 -20.42 -4.76 -7.51
N GLY A 230 -21.48 -4.16 -8.05
CA GLY A 230 -22.79 -4.78 -8.18
C GLY A 230 -23.56 -4.89 -6.85
N GLU A 231 -24.84 -5.32 -6.93
CA GLU A 231 -25.76 -5.39 -5.79
C GLU A 231 -25.21 -6.23 -4.63
N ARG A 232 -24.64 -7.38 -4.94
CA ARG A 232 -24.15 -8.34 -3.95
C ARG A 232 -23.04 -7.79 -3.08
N PHE A 233 -22.22 -6.87 -3.58
CA PHE A 233 -20.99 -6.45 -2.94
C PHE A 233 -20.90 -4.94 -2.68
N THR A 234 -21.92 -4.18 -3.02
CA THR A 234 -21.97 -2.75 -2.69
C THR A 234 -21.96 -2.52 -1.18
N CYS A 235 -21.30 -1.46 -0.76
CA CYS A 235 -21.38 -0.95 0.62
C CYS A 235 -22.45 0.14 0.79
N GLY A 236 -23.20 0.47 -0.25
CA GLY A 236 -24.25 1.49 -0.25
C GLY A 236 -23.77 2.95 -0.28
N ARG A 237 -22.47 3.21 -0.26
CA ARG A 237 -21.94 4.59 -0.24
C ARG A 237 -22.18 5.34 -1.56
N TYR A 238 -22.19 4.64 -2.67
CA TYR A 238 -22.45 5.16 -4.02
C TYR A 238 -23.59 4.37 -4.66
N PRO A 239 -24.37 4.99 -5.53
CA PRO A 239 -25.42 4.27 -6.27
C PRO A 239 -24.79 3.15 -7.10
N LEU A 240 -25.56 2.15 -7.44
CA LEU A 240 -25.18 1.14 -8.42
C LEU A 240 -25.21 1.77 -9.83
N GLN A 241 -24.42 1.21 -10.74
CA GLN A 241 -24.51 1.59 -12.13
C GLN A 241 -25.93 1.31 -12.62
N SER A 242 -26.63 2.34 -13.12
CA SER A 242 -27.93 2.14 -13.74
C SER A 242 -27.78 1.27 -14.99
N THR A 243 -28.40 0.12 -15.01
CA THR A 243 -28.50 -0.75 -16.19
C THR A 243 -29.49 -0.15 -17.18
N SER A 244 -29.20 1.01 -17.76
CA SER A 244 -29.84 1.44 -18.99
C SER A 244 -29.13 0.72 -20.14
N PHE A 245 -29.49 -0.54 -20.39
CA PHE A 245 -29.34 -1.12 -21.71
C PHE A 245 -30.21 -0.30 -22.62
N GLN A 246 -29.66 0.67 -23.33
CA GLN A 246 -30.29 1.07 -24.59
C GLN A 246 -30.13 -0.13 -25.51
N SER A 247 -31.23 -0.89 -25.65
CA SER A 247 -31.48 -1.74 -26.81
C SER A 247 -31.53 -0.78 -28.00
N GLY A 248 -30.38 -0.58 -28.64
CA GLY A 248 -30.30 0.05 -29.95
C GLY A 248 -30.90 -0.92 -30.95
N GLU A 249 -32.03 -0.55 -31.49
CA GLU A 249 -32.54 -1.04 -32.76
C GLU A 249 -31.58 -0.68 -33.90
#